data_3761ee9e92c942d377c1838013388ebc
#
_entry.id   3761ee9e92c942d377c1838013388ebc
#
_cell.length_a   1.000
_cell.length_b   1.000
_cell.length_c   1.000
_cell.angle_alpha   90.00
_cell.angle_beta   90.00
_cell.angle_gamma   90.00
#
_symmetry.space_group_name_H-M   'P 1'
#
loop_
_entity.id
_entity.type
_entity.pdbx_description
1 polymer ?
#
loop_
_entity_poly.entity_id
_entity_poly.type
_entity_poly.pdbx_seq_one_letter_code
_entity_poly.pdbx_strand_id
1 'polypeptide(L)'
;MAEKKYTQSATSTGGGREGHVKGDGGIDMELTAKGTNPEALLAAAWAGCYNGALQLMMKNRGVDVAKHQPEATANVSFYTLDDGGLQLGANMVVKFENQEELEDVQGLLDEAHAFCPVSKLFRGDHVELTVSPA
;
A
#
# COMPACT_ATOMS: atom_id res chain seq x y z
N MET A 1 14.49 18.67 1.93
CA MET A 1 13.30 19.22 2.61
C MET A 1 12.04 18.75 1.91
N ALA A 2 11.03 18.35 2.66
CA ALA A 2 9.78 17.85 2.09
C ALA A 2 8.83 19.00 1.77
N GLU A 3 8.15 18.91 0.63
CA GLU A 3 7.13 19.85 0.21
C GLU A 3 5.78 19.12 0.12
N LYS A 4 4.81 19.60 0.88
CA LYS A 4 3.46 19.00 0.86
C LYS A 4 2.74 19.34 -0.44
N LYS A 5 2.39 18.32 -1.22
CA LYS A 5 1.67 18.52 -2.48
C LYS A 5 0.16 18.53 -2.31
N TYR A 6 -0.39 17.62 -1.50
CA TYR A 6 -1.82 17.57 -1.19
C TYR A 6 -2.04 16.67 0.02
N THR A 7 -3.28 16.71 0.53
CA THR A 7 -3.71 15.86 1.64
C THR A 7 -5.05 15.22 1.26
N GLN A 8 -5.22 13.96 1.62
CA GLN A 8 -6.51 13.25 1.51
C GLN A 8 -6.96 12.86 2.90
N SER A 9 -8.26 12.91 3.14
CA SER A 9 -8.82 12.69 4.48
C SER A 9 -9.97 11.69 4.42
N ALA A 10 -10.11 10.90 5.48
CA ALA A 10 -11.27 10.04 5.69
C ALA A 10 -11.62 10.04 7.18
N THR A 11 -12.91 9.92 7.49
CA THR A 11 -13.43 9.94 8.85
C THR A 11 -14.17 8.65 9.14
N SER A 12 -13.85 8.04 10.27
CA SER A 12 -14.53 6.84 10.78
C SER A 12 -15.55 7.23 11.82
N THR A 13 -16.75 6.66 11.73
CA THR A 13 -17.83 6.84 12.70
C THR A 13 -18.48 5.49 13.01
N GLY A 14 -19.23 5.41 14.10
CA GLY A 14 -19.95 4.21 14.52
C GLY A 14 -19.02 3.22 15.20
N GLY A 15 -19.10 1.94 14.80
CA GLY A 15 -18.45 0.82 15.49
C GLY A 15 -16.98 0.58 15.18
N GLY A 16 -16.26 1.54 14.61
CA GLY A 16 -14.85 1.36 14.27
C GLY A 16 -14.68 0.33 13.14
N ARG A 17 -14.12 -0.84 13.45
CA ARG A 17 -13.91 -1.91 12.45
C ARG A 17 -15.23 -2.48 11.90
N GLU A 18 -16.35 -2.23 12.54
CA GLU A 18 -17.71 -2.59 12.11
C GLU A 18 -18.54 -1.33 11.85
N GLY A 19 -17.91 -0.19 11.65
CA GLY A 19 -18.55 1.10 11.44
C GLY A 19 -18.56 1.55 10.00
N HIS A 20 -18.41 2.86 9.81
CA HIS A 20 -18.47 3.50 8.51
C HIS A 20 -17.27 4.40 8.30
N VAL A 21 -16.73 4.44 7.09
CA VAL A 21 -15.70 5.42 6.72
C VAL A 21 -16.18 6.22 5.52
N LYS A 22 -15.95 7.52 5.57
CA LYS A 22 -16.30 8.45 4.51
C LYS A 22 -15.17 9.47 4.33
N GLY A 23 -14.82 9.74 3.11
CA GLY A 23 -13.70 10.65 2.85
C GLY A 23 -13.59 11.12 1.43
N ASP A 24 -12.42 11.65 1.12
CA ASP A 24 -12.10 12.16 -0.20
C ASP A 24 -11.98 11.01 -1.22
N GLY A 25 -12.03 11.37 -2.50
CA GLY A 25 -11.85 10.38 -3.57
C GLY A 25 -12.99 9.38 -3.70
N GLY A 26 -14.18 9.72 -3.19
CA GLY A 26 -15.34 8.84 -3.30
C GLY A 26 -15.38 7.73 -2.26
N ILE A 27 -14.59 7.81 -1.21
CA ILE A 27 -14.62 6.83 -0.12
C ILE A 27 -15.90 7.02 0.69
N ASP A 28 -16.77 6.02 0.69
CA ASP A 28 -18.03 6.01 1.43
C ASP A 28 -18.48 4.56 1.57
N MET A 29 -18.14 3.90 2.68
CA MET A 29 -18.37 2.47 2.81
C MET A 29 -18.50 2.01 4.26
N GLU A 30 -19.26 0.93 4.42
CA GLU A 30 -19.32 0.18 5.68
C GLU A 30 -18.07 -0.69 5.81
N LEU A 31 -17.53 -0.78 7.02
CA LEU A 31 -16.45 -1.72 7.34
C LEU A 31 -17.05 -2.95 8.03
N THR A 32 -16.65 -4.13 7.61
CA THR A 32 -17.08 -5.39 8.23
C THR A 32 -15.93 -6.39 8.22
N ALA A 33 -15.91 -7.30 9.18
CA ALA A 33 -14.87 -8.32 9.28
C ALA A 33 -14.81 -9.22 8.05
N LYS A 34 -15.95 -9.49 7.42
CA LYS A 34 -16.05 -10.40 6.27
C LYS A 34 -16.16 -9.70 4.93
N GLY A 35 -16.32 -8.38 4.94
CA GLY A 35 -16.37 -7.56 3.74
C GLY A 35 -15.14 -6.68 3.64
N THR A 36 -15.35 -5.40 3.33
CA THR A 36 -14.26 -4.43 3.31
C THR A 36 -13.85 -4.11 4.75
N ASN A 37 -12.60 -4.33 5.07
CA ASN A 37 -12.03 -4.07 6.38
C ASN A 37 -10.76 -3.20 6.24
N PRO A 38 -10.18 -2.71 7.34
CA PRO A 38 -8.98 -1.87 7.25
C PRO A 38 -7.82 -2.54 6.51
N GLU A 39 -7.63 -3.84 6.69
CA GLU A 39 -6.55 -4.59 6.03
C GLU A 39 -6.74 -4.61 4.51
N ALA A 40 -7.98 -4.77 4.04
CA ALA A 40 -8.29 -4.72 2.61
C ALA A 40 -7.98 -3.34 2.02
N LEU A 41 -8.31 -2.27 2.76
CA LEU A 41 -8.02 -0.90 2.32
C LEU A 41 -6.51 -0.63 2.27
N LEU A 42 -5.76 -1.10 3.27
CA LEU A 42 -4.30 -0.99 3.28
C LEU A 42 -3.69 -1.76 2.11
N ALA A 43 -4.19 -2.96 1.84
CA ALA A 43 -3.72 -3.77 0.73
C ALA A 43 -3.95 -3.05 -0.60
N ALA A 44 -5.14 -2.52 -0.81
CA ALA A 44 -5.47 -1.77 -2.03
C ALA A 44 -4.58 -0.54 -2.20
N ALA A 45 -4.41 0.23 -1.13
CA ALA A 45 -3.57 1.43 -1.14
C ALA A 45 -2.12 1.09 -1.50
N TRP A 46 -1.57 0.07 -0.84
CA TRP A 46 -0.18 -0.32 -1.07
C TRP A 46 0.02 -0.88 -2.48
N ALA A 47 -0.86 -1.76 -2.93
CA ALA A 47 -0.77 -2.35 -4.27
C ALA A 47 -0.75 -1.28 -5.36
N GLY A 48 -1.66 -0.31 -5.29
CA GLY A 48 -1.72 0.78 -6.27
C GLY A 48 -0.49 1.68 -6.23
N CYS A 49 -0.07 2.09 -5.04
CA CYS A 49 1.10 2.95 -4.87
C CYS A 49 2.39 2.23 -5.29
N TYR A 50 2.57 0.99 -4.86
CA TYR A 50 3.73 0.19 -5.21
C TYR A 50 3.82 -0.05 -6.73
N ASN A 51 2.71 -0.39 -7.37
CA ASN A 51 2.68 -0.61 -8.81
C ASN A 51 3.11 0.65 -9.57
N GLY A 52 2.66 1.82 -9.13
CA GLY A 52 3.11 3.09 -9.70
C GLY A 52 4.63 3.30 -9.57
N ALA A 53 5.15 3.07 -8.37
CA ALA A 53 6.59 3.14 -8.11
C ALA A 53 7.38 2.14 -8.97
N LEU A 54 6.86 0.92 -9.09
CA LEU A 54 7.48 -0.15 -9.88
C LEU A 54 7.57 0.25 -11.35
N GLN A 55 6.49 0.77 -11.91
CA GLN A 55 6.50 1.19 -13.31
C GLN A 55 7.48 2.33 -13.56
N LEU A 56 7.64 3.25 -12.60
CA LEU A 56 8.65 4.30 -12.71
C LEU A 56 10.06 3.69 -12.70
N MET A 57 10.34 2.74 -11.81
CA MET A 57 11.65 2.07 -11.77
C MET A 57 11.91 1.27 -13.06
N MET A 58 10.88 0.64 -13.62
CA MET A 58 10.99 -0.04 -14.92
C MET A 58 11.40 0.93 -16.02
N LYS A 59 10.72 2.07 -16.09
CA LYS A 59 11.05 3.11 -17.08
C LYS A 59 12.50 3.61 -16.93
N ASN A 60 12.94 3.80 -15.68
CA ASN A 60 14.29 4.26 -15.40
C ASN A 60 15.35 3.26 -15.88
N ARG A 61 15.03 1.97 -15.92
CA ARG A 61 15.90 0.92 -16.44
C ARG A 61 15.76 0.71 -17.97
N GLY A 62 14.85 1.44 -18.62
CA GLY A 62 14.58 1.25 -20.03
C GLY A 62 13.73 0.00 -20.33
N VAL A 63 13.00 -0.51 -19.35
CA VAL A 63 12.10 -1.66 -19.52
C VAL A 63 10.79 -1.19 -20.12
N ASP A 64 10.31 -1.90 -21.15
CA ASP A 64 9.01 -1.62 -21.78
C ASP A 64 7.87 -2.11 -20.89
N VAL A 65 7.20 -1.18 -20.19
CA VAL A 65 6.13 -1.48 -19.27
C VAL A 65 4.96 -2.20 -19.97
N ALA A 66 4.63 -1.79 -21.19
CA ALA A 66 3.52 -2.40 -21.94
C ALA A 66 3.80 -3.87 -22.27
N LYS A 67 5.04 -4.21 -22.59
CA LYS A 67 5.46 -5.59 -22.87
C LYS A 67 5.52 -6.44 -21.60
N HIS A 68 5.90 -5.84 -20.50
CA HIS A 68 6.12 -6.52 -19.22
C HIS A 68 5.16 -6.02 -18.16
N GLN A 69 3.89 -5.88 -18.51
CA GLN A 69 2.86 -5.32 -17.62
C GLN A 69 2.90 -5.98 -16.26
N PRO A 70 3.15 -5.22 -15.16
CA PRO A 70 3.20 -5.79 -13.83
C PRO A 70 1.80 -5.95 -13.23
N GLU A 71 1.63 -7.02 -12.45
CA GLU A 71 0.46 -7.26 -11.63
C GLU A 71 0.95 -7.39 -10.19
N ALA A 72 0.64 -6.40 -9.36
CA ALA A 72 1.10 -6.34 -7.99
C ALA A 72 -0.03 -6.71 -7.03
N THR A 73 0.19 -7.74 -6.22
CA THR A 73 -0.78 -8.20 -5.21
C THR A 73 -0.19 -7.97 -3.83
N ALA A 74 -0.85 -7.11 -3.05
CA ALA A 74 -0.50 -6.88 -1.65
C ALA A 74 -1.33 -7.81 -0.76
N ASN A 75 -0.68 -8.46 0.18
CA ASN A 75 -1.33 -9.30 1.19
C ASN A 75 -1.06 -8.66 2.54
N VAL A 76 -2.11 -8.23 3.22
CA VAL A 76 -2.02 -7.65 4.57
C VAL A 76 -2.71 -8.60 5.52
N SER A 77 -1.99 -9.05 6.54
CA SER A 77 -2.46 -10.06 7.48
C SER A 77 -2.57 -9.49 8.89
N PHE A 78 -3.60 -9.93 9.60
CA PHE A 78 -3.89 -9.52 10.97
C PHE A 78 -3.45 -10.63 11.92
N TYR A 79 -2.68 -10.25 12.95
CA TYR A 79 -2.14 -11.19 13.94
C TYR A 79 -2.56 -10.80 15.34
N THR A 80 -2.81 -11.81 16.17
CA THR A 80 -2.89 -11.63 17.61
C THR A 80 -1.56 -12.07 18.23
N LEU A 81 -1.11 -11.35 19.24
CA LEU A 81 0.14 -11.64 19.93
C LEU A 81 -0.13 -12.34 21.28
N ASP A 82 0.87 -13.05 21.81
CA ASP A 82 0.74 -13.79 23.06
C ASP A 82 0.39 -12.89 24.27
N ASP A 83 0.81 -11.62 24.21
CA ASP A 83 0.50 -10.63 25.27
C ASP A 83 -0.88 -10.00 25.13
N GLY A 84 -1.69 -10.45 24.16
CA GLY A 84 -3.00 -9.86 23.85
C GLY A 84 -2.93 -8.68 22.90
N GLY A 85 -1.75 -8.30 22.44
CA GLY A 85 -1.57 -7.24 21.44
C GLY A 85 -2.02 -7.67 20.04
N LEU A 86 -2.14 -6.69 19.16
CA LEU A 86 -2.52 -6.90 17.77
C LEU A 86 -1.43 -6.33 16.88
N GLN A 87 -1.19 -6.99 15.75
CA GLN A 87 -0.16 -6.53 14.82
C GLN A 87 -0.51 -6.94 13.39
N LEU A 88 -0.02 -6.18 12.43
CA LEU A 88 -0.19 -6.51 11.01
C LEU A 88 1.13 -6.98 10.42
N GLY A 89 1.03 -7.86 9.44
CA GLY A 89 2.14 -8.20 8.57
C GLY A 89 1.71 -8.00 7.13
N ALA A 90 2.67 -7.83 6.23
CA ALA A 90 2.34 -7.61 4.84
C ALA A 90 3.43 -8.13 3.92
N ASN A 91 3.04 -8.53 2.72
CA ASN A 91 3.97 -8.81 1.65
C ASN A 91 3.39 -8.36 0.31
N MET A 92 4.25 -8.16 -0.67
CA MET A 92 3.90 -7.81 -2.03
C MET A 92 4.43 -8.90 -2.96
N VAL A 93 3.55 -9.43 -3.79
CA VAL A 93 3.91 -10.44 -4.80
C VAL A 93 3.64 -9.84 -6.17
N VAL A 94 4.63 -9.86 -7.04
CA VAL A 94 4.54 -9.23 -8.35
C VAL A 94 4.77 -10.27 -9.45
N LYS A 95 3.88 -10.23 -10.43
CA LYS A 95 3.95 -11.04 -11.63
C LYS A 95 4.08 -10.09 -12.83
N PHE A 96 4.99 -10.39 -13.74
CA PHE A 96 5.18 -9.62 -14.97
C PHE A 96 4.82 -10.46 -16.19
N GLU A 97 4.29 -9.81 -17.22
CA GLU A 97 4.19 -10.45 -18.52
C GLU A 97 5.60 -10.63 -19.08
N ASN A 98 5.85 -11.79 -19.71
CA ASN A 98 7.16 -12.14 -20.28
C ASN A 98 8.30 -11.96 -19.27
N GLN A 99 8.08 -12.41 -18.04
CA GLN A 99 9.01 -12.20 -16.92
C GLN A 99 10.38 -12.83 -17.19
N GLU A 100 10.44 -13.92 -17.92
CA GLU A 100 11.69 -14.63 -18.26
C GLU A 100 12.66 -13.76 -19.08
N GLU A 101 12.17 -12.69 -19.71
CA GLU A 101 12.98 -11.77 -20.47
C GLU A 101 13.57 -10.63 -19.61
N LEU A 102 13.16 -10.53 -18.34
CA LEU A 102 13.62 -9.48 -17.43
C LEU A 102 14.89 -9.90 -16.70
N GLU A 103 15.82 -8.96 -16.55
CA GLU A 103 17.04 -9.15 -15.77
C GLU A 103 16.84 -8.58 -14.37
N ASP A 104 17.39 -9.29 -13.37
CA ASP A 104 17.41 -8.85 -11.97
C ASP A 104 16.04 -8.36 -11.48
N VAL A 105 15.06 -9.23 -11.58
CA VAL A 105 13.68 -8.91 -11.13
C VAL A 105 13.67 -8.51 -9.65
N GLN A 106 14.39 -9.22 -8.80
CA GLN A 106 14.42 -8.90 -7.36
C GLN A 106 14.98 -7.50 -7.11
N GLY A 107 16.04 -7.11 -7.80
CA GLY A 107 16.61 -5.76 -7.66
C GLY A 107 15.61 -4.67 -8.09
N LEU A 108 14.84 -4.92 -9.14
CA LEU A 108 13.79 -4.01 -9.59
C LEU A 108 12.69 -3.87 -8.53
N LEU A 109 12.27 -5.00 -7.94
CA LEU A 109 11.26 -4.99 -6.87
C LEU A 109 11.76 -4.26 -5.63
N ASP A 110 13.03 -4.45 -5.28
CA ASP A 110 13.64 -3.78 -4.13
C ASP A 110 13.75 -2.26 -4.34
N GLU A 111 14.08 -1.82 -5.54
CA GLU A 111 14.09 -0.39 -5.88
C GLU A 111 12.69 0.23 -5.73
N ALA A 112 11.67 -0.46 -6.22
CA ALA A 112 10.30 0.00 -6.10
C ALA A 112 9.87 0.09 -4.62
N HIS A 113 10.25 -0.90 -3.81
CA HIS A 113 9.95 -0.92 -2.38
C HIS A 113 10.65 0.24 -1.65
N ALA A 114 11.88 0.53 -2.01
CA ALA A 114 12.62 1.66 -1.43
C ALA A 114 12.03 3.01 -1.82
N PHE A 115 11.45 3.13 -3.01
CA PHE A 115 10.90 4.37 -3.53
C PHE A 115 9.44 4.62 -3.13
N CYS A 116 8.62 3.57 -3.00
CA CYS A 116 7.18 3.67 -2.78
C CYS A 116 6.86 4.38 -1.46
N PRO A 117 6.09 5.50 -1.48
CA PRO A 117 5.77 6.24 -0.25
C PRO A 117 4.99 5.43 0.78
N VAL A 118 4.09 4.53 0.35
CA VAL A 118 3.34 3.67 1.28
C VAL A 118 4.27 2.62 1.90
N SER A 119 5.19 2.04 1.12
CA SER A 119 6.23 1.16 1.67
C SER A 119 7.06 1.89 2.73
N LYS A 120 7.44 3.14 2.46
CA LYS A 120 8.19 3.96 3.41
C LYS A 120 7.40 4.17 4.71
N LEU A 121 6.12 4.53 4.60
CA LEU A 121 5.26 4.70 5.76
C LEU A 121 5.19 3.42 6.59
N PHE A 122 5.01 2.27 5.94
CA PHE A 122 4.96 0.97 6.61
C PHE A 122 6.26 0.64 7.36
N ARG A 123 7.41 1.10 6.86
CA ARG A 123 8.71 0.90 7.52
C ARG A 123 9.00 1.92 8.63
N GLY A 124 8.09 2.86 8.87
CA GLY A 124 8.33 3.93 9.83
C GLY A 124 9.14 5.09 9.29
N ASP A 125 9.34 5.17 7.99
CA ASP A 125 10.04 6.28 7.32
C ASP A 125 8.99 7.27 6.82
N HIS A 126 8.71 8.30 7.60
CA HIS A 126 7.63 9.25 7.34
C HIS A 126 8.07 10.67 7.68
N VAL A 127 7.42 11.63 7.05
CA VAL A 127 7.63 13.06 7.35
C VAL A 127 6.90 13.45 8.65
N GLU A 128 5.68 12.95 8.78
CA GLU A 128 4.80 13.29 9.91
C GLU A 128 3.87 12.11 10.21
N LEU A 129 3.73 11.77 11.48
CA LEU A 129 2.77 10.78 11.94
C LEU A 129 2.37 11.13 13.37
N THR A 130 1.20 11.74 13.54
CA THR A 130 0.75 12.26 14.83
C THR A 130 -0.70 11.88 15.11
N VAL A 131 -1.04 11.87 16.40
CA VAL A 131 -2.42 11.73 16.88
C VAL A 131 -2.67 12.87 17.86
N SER A 132 -3.80 13.56 17.68
CA SER A 132 -4.10 14.72 18.51
C SER A 132 -5.61 14.87 18.73
N PRO A 133 -6.04 15.51 19.84
CA PRO A 133 -7.45 15.87 19.99
C PRO A 133 -7.83 16.98 19.00
N ALA A 134 -9.11 17.04 18.68
CA ALA A 134 -9.65 18.09 17.84
C ALA A 134 -9.71 19.45 18.58
#